data_176564c4751f3ed9cfe78ebdbaf185d0
#
_entry.id   176564c4751f3ed9cfe78ebdbaf185d0
#
_cell.length_a   1.000
_cell.length_b   1.000
_cell.length_c   1.000
_cell.angle_alpha   90.00
_cell.angle_beta   90.00
_cell.angle_gamma   90.00
#
_symmetry.space_group_name_H-M   'P 1'
#
loop_
_entity.id
_entity.type
_entity.pdbx_description
1 polymer ?
#
loop_
_entity_poly.entity_id
_entity_poly.type
_entity_poly.pdbx_seq_one_letter_code
_entity_poly.pdbx_strand_id
1 'polypeptide(L)'
;MDSAYLKVKRAEKHYAELAQMFKKKKPFGYFLETNCKTGGRATFAKRNENVANEAAVIIGDVLHNLRAAIDHAYWNCTERYAKSDGERKSIQFPITSTETALKDSVLTGIPSRVSKDFAHALASLKPYRDGGNILLCAIHDLDVMDKHKLLVP
;
A
#
# COMPACT_ATOMS: atom_id res chain seq x y z
N MET A 1 -2.36 4.74 -23.41
CA MET A 1 -1.72 3.84 -22.43
C MET A 1 -2.46 4.01 -21.12
N ASP A 2 -2.87 2.94 -20.45
CA ASP A 2 -3.67 3.00 -19.23
C ASP A 2 -2.87 3.64 -18.08
N SER A 3 -3.46 4.65 -17.44
CA SER A 3 -2.84 5.38 -16.33
C SER A 3 -2.53 4.48 -15.12
N ALA A 4 -3.36 3.47 -14.87
CA ALA A 4 -3.11 2.47 -13.83
C ALA A 4 -1.82 1.67 -14.11
N TYR A 5 -1.63 1.23 -15.35
CA TYR A 5 -0.42 0.53 -15.77
C TYR A 5 0.84 1.40 -15.59
N LEU A 6 0.76 2.69 -15.96
CA LEU A 6 1.89 3.62 -15.76
C LEU A 6 2.27 3.77 -14.29
N LYS A 7 1.28 3.79 -13.40
CA LYS A 7 1.51 3.84 -11.95
C LYS A 7 2.19 2.57 -11.42
N VAL A 8 1.78 1.39 -11.89
CA VAL A 8 2.48 0.13 -11.55
C VAL A 8 3.94 0.17 -12.02
N LYS A 9 4.19 0.59 -13.27
CA LYS A 9 5.56 0.72 -13.80
C LYS A 9 6.41 1.71 -12.99
N ARG A 10 5.80 2.77 -12.47
CA ARG A 10 6.50 3.71 -11.59
C ARG A 10 6.86 3.06 -10.25
N ALA A 11 5.94 2.31 -9.65
CA ALA A 11 6.21 1.56 -8.43
C ALA A 11 7.33 0.53 -8.61
N GLU A 12 7.33 -0.24 -9.71
CA GLU A 12 8.40 -1.17 -10.06
C GLU A 12 9.77 -0.49 -10.13
N LYS A 13 9.83 0.72 -10.72
CA LYS A 13 11.08 1.49 -10.80
C LYS A 13 11.60 1.88 -9.43
N HIS A 14 10.74 2.39 -8.55
CA HIS A 14 11.13 2.73 -7.18
C HIS A 14 11.53 1.50 -6.36
N TYR A 15 10.83 0.37 -6.53
CA TYR A 15 11.23 -0.88 -5.90
C TYR A 15 12.62 -1.35 -6.35
N ALA A 16 12.93 -1.23 -7.65
CA ALA A 16 14.26 -1.55 -8.17
C ALA A 16 15.34 -0.63 -7.60
N GLU A 17 15.04 0.67 -7.43
CA GLU A 17 15.90 1.66 -6.79
C GLU A 17 16.20 1.27 -5.33
N LEU A 18 15.18 0.92 -4.55
CA LEU A 18 15.31 0.43 -3.17
C LEU A 18 16.20 -0.82 -3.11
N ALA A 19 15.96 -1.79 -3.99
CA ALA A 19 16.74 -3.01 -4.05
C ALA A 19 18.22 -2.74 -4.38
N GLN A 20 18.51 -1.80 -5.28
CA GLN A 20 19.89 -1.39 -5.60
C GLN A 20 20.55 -0.66 -4.42
N MET A 21 19.82 0.20 -3.73
CA MET A 21 20.32 0.90 -2.55
C MET A 21 20.73 -0.09 -1.46
N PHE A 22 19.92 -1.10 -1.15
CA PHE A 22 20.24 -2.10 -0.13
C PHE A 22 21.40 -3.05 -0.50
N LYS A 23 21.72 -3.20 -1.79
CA LYS A 23 22.95 -3.88 -2.21
C LYS A 23 24.20 -3.10 -1.87
N LYS A 24 24.13 -1.77 -1.86
CA LYS A 24 25.27 -0.87 -1.65
C LYS A 24 25.40 -0.38 -0.21
N LYS A 25 24.28 -0.16 0.45
CA LYS A 25 24.18 0.41 1.80
C LYS A 25 23.28 -0.48 2.66
N LYS A 26 23.72 -0.83 3.86
CA LYS A 26 22.91 -1.62 4.79
C LYS A 26 22.18 -0.69 5.76
N PRO A 27 20.86 -0.88 5.98
CA PRO A 27 20.09 -0.07 6.91
C PRO A 27 20.43 -0.37 8.37
N PHE A 28 21.02 -1.55 8.65
CA PHE A 28 21.48 -1.94 9.99
C PHE A 28 22.93 -2.46 9.93
N GLY A 29 23.73 -2.02 10.89
CA GLY A 29 25.00 -2.65 11.25
C GLY A 29 24.79 -3.55 12.44
N TYR A 30 25.44 -4.73 12.47
CA TYR A 30 25.38 -5.65 13.59
C TYR A 30 26.74 -5.73 14.28
N PHE A 31 26.74 -5.73 15.61
CA PHE A 31 27.96 -5.89 16.42
C PHE A 31 27.70 -6.83 17.59
N LEU A 32 28.73 -7.54 17.98
CA LEU A 32 28.70 -8.49 19.08
C LEU A 32 29.36 -7.86 20.32
N GLU A 33 28.63 -7.83 21.42
CA GLU A 33 29.21 -7.47 22.72
C GLU A 33 29.40 -8.74 23.59
N THR A 34 30.54 -8.78 24.30
CA THR A 34 30.83 -9.85 25.23
C THR A 34 30.97 -9.26 26.62
N ASN A 35 30.20 -9.72 27.58
CA ASN A 35 30.35 -9.36 28.99
C ASN A 35 31.56 -10.08 29.56
N CYS A 36 32.64 -9.35 29.81
CA CYS A 36 33.90 -9.91 30.29
C CYS A 36 33.81 -10.57 31.69
N LYS A 37 32.78 -10.24 32.47
CA LYS A 37 32.59 -10.82 33.81
C LYS A 37 31.85 -12.13 33.80
N THR A 38 30.85 -12.25 32.88
CA THR A 38 29.95 -13.43 32.83
C THR A 38 30.20 -14.32 31.63
N GLY A 39 31.00 -13.88 30.66
CA GLY A 39 31.19 -14.58 29.37
C GLY A 39 29.96 -14.51 28.46
N GLY A 40 28.85 -13.87 28.89
CA GLY A 40 27.63 -13.74 28.09
C GLY A 40 27.86 -12.90 26.83
N ARG A 41 27.26 -13.32 25.71
CA ARG A 41 27.34 -12.63 24.42
C ARG A 41 25.96 -12.16 23.98
N ALA A 42 25.88 -10.93 23.43
CA ALA A 42 24.67 -10.38 22.82
C ALA A 42 25.00 -9.74 21.50
N THR A 43 24.13 -9.94 20.50
CA THR A 43 24.21 -9.27 19.20
C THR A 43 23.28 -8.07 19.22
N PHE A 44 23.81 -6.91 18.89
CA PHE A 44 23.07 -5.67 18.79
C PHE A 44 22.96 -5.23 17.34
N ALA A 45 21.83 -4.61 16.97
CA ALA A 45 21.63 -3.95 15.71
C ALA A 45 21.73 -2.43 15.93
N LYS A 46 22.58 -1.77 15.13
CA LYS A 46 22.66 -0.31 15.06
C LYS A 46 22.05 0.16 13.76
N ARG A 47 21.01 0.97 13.83
CA ARG A 47 20.35 1.55 12.68
C ARG A 47 21.23 2.61 12.00
N ASN A 48 21.29 2.57 10.67
CA ASN A 48 21.86 3.63 9.85
C ASN A 48 20.72 4.59 9.47
N GLU A 49 20.60 5.69 10.22
CA GLU A 49 19.50 6.64 10.08
C GLU A 49 19.38 7.20 8.66
N ASN A 50 20.49 7.54 8.01
CA ASN A 50 20.47 8.10 6.65
C ASN A 50 19.91 7.09 5.65
N VAL A 51 20.34 5.83 5.73
CA VAL A 51 19.85 4.77 4.84
C VAL A 51 18.40 4.41 5.12
N ALA A 52 18.00 4.38 6.39
CA ALA A 52 16.65 4.10 6.79
C ALA A 52 15.68 5.21 6.32
N ASN A 53 16.05 6.47 6.47
CA ASN A 53 15.24 7.60 6.02
C ASN A 53 15.12 7.66 4.48
N GLU A 54 16.24 7.43 3.75
CA GLU A 54 16.23 7.33 2.29
C GLU A 54 15.32 6.18 1.82
N ALA A 55 15.38 5.02 2.50
CA ALA A 55 14.51 3.88 2.22
C ALA A 55 13.04 4.20 2.47
N ALA A 56 12.71 4.89 3.57
CA ALA A 56 11.36 5.26 3.91
C ALA A 56 10.68 6.10 2.81
N VAL A 57 11.40 7.09 2.26
CA VAL A 57 10.89 7.92 1.15
C VAL A 57 10.60 7.06 -0.09
N ILE A 58 11.53 6.18 -0.48
CA ILE A 58 11.34 5.31 -1.64
C ILE A 58 10.18 4.33 -1.43
N ILE A 59 10.02 3.79 -0.22
CA ILE A 59 8.90 2.90 0.13
C ILE A 59 7.58 3.67 0.02
N GLY A 60 7.51 4.90 0.52
CA GLY A 60 6.35 5.78 0.38
C GLY A 60 5.95 5.97 -1.09
N ASP A 61 6.93 6.27 -1.96
CA ASP A 61 6.70 6.40 -3.40
C ASP A 61 6.17 5.10 -4.05
N VAL A 62 6.68 3.92 -3.65
CA VAL A 62 6.17 2.62 -4.11
C VAL A 62 4.70 2.46 -3.71
N LEU A 63 4.39 2.63 -2.43
CA LEU A 63 3.04 2.46 -1.88
C LEU A 63 2.05 3.43 -2.50
N HIS A 64 2.43 4.71 -2.62
CA HIS A 64 1.59 5.72 -3.26
C HIS A 64 1.26 5.37 -4.72
N ASN A 65 2.26 4.94 -5.49
CA ASN A 65 2.01 4.57 -6.89
C ASN A 65 1.17 3.29 -7.01
N LEU A 66 1.33 2.29 -6.12
CA LEU A 66 0.47 1.11 -6.09
C LEU A 66 -0.97 1.49 -5.71
N ARG A 67 -1.18 2.32 -4.68
CA ARG A 67 -2.51 2.79 -4.29
C ARG A 67 -3.17 3.58 -5.43
N ALA A 68 -2.46 4.51 -6.04
CA ALA A 68 -2.95 5.27 -7.17
C ALA A 68 -3.29 4.38 -8.38
N ALA A 69 -2.53 3.30 -8.63
CA ALA A 69 -2.85 2.35 -9.70
C ALA A 69 -4.20 1.67 -9.49
N ILE A 70 -4.47 1.22 -8.26
CA ILE A 70 -5.74 0.59 -7.89
C ILE A 70 -6.90 1.59 -8.05
N ASP A 71 -6.73 2.83 -7.59
CA ASP A 71 -7.75 3.88 -7.73
C ASP A 71 -8.01 4.23 -9.20
N HIS A 72 -6.98 4.35 -10.03
CA HIS A 72 -7.14 4.62 -11.47
C HIS A 72 -7.83 3.47 -12.21
N ALA A 73 -7.48 2.21 -11.90
CA ALA A 73 -8.16 1.05 -12.49
C ALA A 73 -9.65 1.04 -12.11
N TYR A 74 -9.94 1.29 -10.84
CA TYR A 74 -11.31 1.36 -10.35
C TYR A 74 -12.09 2.54 -10.97
N TRP A 75 -11.48 3.73 -11.04
CA TRP A 75 -12.04 4.90 -11.70
C TRP A 75 -12.43 4.59 -13.15
N ASN A 76 -11.52 4.02 -13.94
CA ASN A 76 -11.77 3.70 -15.34
C ASN A 76 -12.98 2.78 -15.57
N CYS A 77 -13.25 1.90 -14.61
CA CYS A 77 -14.40 1.00 -14.66
C CYS A 77 -15.71 1.67 -14.22
N THR A 78 -15.65 2.68 -13.35
CA THR A 78 -16.82 3.13 -12.56
C THR A 78 -17.28 4.56 -12.88
N GLU A 79 -16.41 5.44 -13.36
CA GLU A 79 -16.66 6.89 -13.44
C GLU A 79 -17.91 7.25 -14.26
N ARG A 80 -18.17 6.54 -15.36
CA ARG A 80 -19.34 6.75 -16.23
C ARG A 80 -20.69 6.35 -15.59
N TYR A 81 -20.64 5.61 -14.47
CA TYR A 81 -21.82 5.16 -13.76
C TYR A 81 -22.13 6.04 -12.52
N ALA A 82 -21.35 7.09 -12.31
CA ALA A 82 -21.65 8.09 -11.26
C ALA A 82 -22.89 8.90 -11.65
N LYS A 83 -23.80 9.12 -10.68
CA LYS A 83 -25.07 9.84 -10.87
C LYS A 83 -24.94 11.34 -10.70
N SER A 84 -23.85 11.83 -10.13
CA SER A 84 -23.60 13.25 -9.88
C SER A 84 -22.09 13.53 -9.88
N ASP A 85 -21.74 14.83 -10.02
CA ASP A 85 -20.34 15.26 -9.90
C ASP A 85 -19.77 15.05 -8.49
N GLY A 86 -20.60 15.12 -7.45
CA GLY A 86 -20.20 14.81 -6.08
C GLY A 86 -19.82 13.32 -5.94
N GLU A 87 -20.66 12.42 -6.46
CA GLU A 87 -20.37 11.00 -6.46
C GLU A 87 -19.11 10.68 -7.30
N ARG A 88 -18.97 11.33 -8.47
CA ARG A 88 -17.77 11.16 -9.31
C ARG A 88 -16.48 11.55 -8.57
N LYS A 89 -16.49 12.67 -7.87
CA LYS A 89 -15.32 13.13 -7.09
C LYS A 89 -14.96 12.22 -5.92
N SER A 90 -15.91 11.45 -5.42
CA SER A 90 -15.71 10.51 -4.29
C SER A 90 -15.31 9.09 -4.71
N ILE A 91 -15.16 8.84 -6.04
CA ILE A 91 -14.78 7.51 -6.52
C ILE A 91 -13.36 7.17 -6.06
N GLN A 92 -13.27 6.15 -5.22
CA GLN A 92 -12.03 5.54 -4.77
C GLN A 92 -12.25 4.03 -4.66
N PHE A 93 -11.20 3.25 -4.87
CA PHE A 93 -11.26 1.81 -4.64
C PHE A 93 -11.63 1.53 -3.18
N PRO A 94 -12.70 0.75 -2.93
CA PRO A 94 -13.23 0.56 -1.58
C PRO A 94 -12.28 -0.26 -0.71
N ILE A 95 -11.82 0.31 0.38
CA ILE A 95 -11.18 -0.40 1.50
C ILE A 95 -12.06 -0.18 2.72
N THR A 96 -12.56 -1.27 3.31
CA THR A 96 -13.50 -1.19 4.43
C THR A 96 -12.95 -1.85 5.70
N SER A 97 -13.64 -1.69 6.80
CA SER A 97 -13.25 -2.35 8.06
C SER A 97 -13.69 -3.81 8.08
N THR A 98 -14.88 -4.11 7.58
CA THR A 98 -15.51 -5.44 7.66
C THR A 98 -16.03 -5.91 6.30
N GLU A 99 -16.25 -7.22 6.18
CA GLU A 99 -16.88 -7.83 5.01
C GLU A 99 -18.28 -7.28 4.75
N THR A 100 -19.08 -7.06 5.81
CA THR A 100 -20.43 -6.52 5.69
C THR A 100 -20.42 -5.13 5.09
N ALA A 101 -19.55 -4.23 5.58
CA ALA A 101 -19.39 -2.89 5.03
C ALA A 101 -18.93 -2.90 3.56
N LEU A 102 -18.07 -3.87 3.17
CA LEU A 102 -17.71 -4.06 1.77
C LEU A 102 -18.91 -4.47 0.93
N LYS A 103 -19.66 -5.50 1.37
CA LYS A 103 -20.84 -5.98 0.65
C LYS A 103 -21.86 -4.85 0.44
N ASP A 104 -22.14 -4.07 1.47
CA ASP A 104 -23.03 -2.92 1.36
C ASP A 104 -22.50 -1.92 0.32
N SER A 105 -21.24 -1.55 0.38
CA SER A 105 -20.60 -0.60 -0.55
C SER A 105 -20.65 -1.10 -2.01
N VAL A 106 -20.36 -2.37 -2.27
CA VAL A 106 -20.27 -2.89 -3.64
C VAL A 106 -21.63 -3.28 -4.22
N LEU A 107 -22.58 -3.75 -3.40
CA LEU A 107 -23.89 -4.21 -3.85
C LEU A 107 -24.92 -3.08 -4.00
N THR A 108 -24.76 -1.97 -3.29
CA THR A 108 -25.66 -0.82 -3.36
C THR A 108 -25.03 0.40 -4.06
N GLY A 109 -23.70 0.42 -4.17
CA GLY A 109 -22.91 1.53 -4.71
C GLY A 109 -22.72 1.47 -6.23
N ILE A 110 -21.71 2.22 -6.71
CA ILE A 110 -21.37 2.30 -8.15
C ILE A 110 -21.03 0.92 -8.74
N PRO A 111 -20.31 0.00 -8.05
CA PRO A 111 -19.95 -1.29 -8.64
C PRO A 111 -21.16 -2.11 -9.13
N SER A 112 -22.27 -2.12 -8.39
CA SER A 112 -23.48 -2.84 -8.80
C SER A 112 -24.13 -2.24 -10.05
N ARG A 113 -23.91 -0.96 -10.30
CA ARG A 113 -24.39 -0.26 -11.51
C ARG A 113 -23.54 -0.58 -12.75
N VAL A 114 -22.27 -0.94 -12.56
CA VAL A 114 -21.41 -1.44 -13.63
C VAL A 114 -21.90 -2.80 -14.10
N SER A 115 -21.89 -3.79 -13.22
CA SER A 115 -22.52 -5.11 -13.39
C SER A 115 -22.50 -5.89 -12.06
N LYS A 116 -23.33 -6.93 -11.96
CA LYS A 116 -23.26 -7.87 -10.83
C LYS A 116 -21.93 -8.60 -10.76
N ASP A 117 -21.39 -8.99 -11.92
CA ASP A 117 -20.11 -9.70 -11.99
C ASP A 117 -18.93 -8.81 -11.52
N PHE A 118 -18.95 -7.51 -11.89
CA PHE A 118 -17.97 -6.56 -11.40
C PHE A 118 -18.04 -6.38 -9.88
N ALA A 119 -19.25 -6.24 -9.32
CA ALA A 119 -19.44 -6.16 -7.87
C ALA A 119 -18.95 -7.42 -7.15
N HIS A 120 -19.26 -8.61 -7.68
CA HIS A 120 -18.77 -9.89 -7.14
C HIS A 120 -17.24 -10.03 -7.27
N ALA A 121 -16.66 -9.63 -8.39
CA ALA A 121 -15.20 -9.65 -8.56
C ALA A 121 -14.50 -8.74 -7.54
N LEU A 122 -15.02 -7.54 -7.29
CA LEU A 122 -14.51 -6.65 -6.23
C LEU A 122 -14.63 -7.29 -4.84
N ALA A 123 -15.78 -7.85 -4.53
CA ALA A 123 -16.00 -8.54 -3.24
C ALA A 123 -15.03 -9.71 -3.05
N SER A 124 -14.71 -10.45 -4.12
CA SER A 124 -13.75 -11.57 -4.08
C SER A 124 -12.32 -11.18 -3.76
N LEU A 125 -11.91 -9.93 -4.02
CA LEU A 125 -10.62 -9.39 -3.63
C LEU A 125 -10.50 -9.17 -2.11
N LYS A 126 -11.63 -9.19 -1.38
CA LYS A 126 -11.73 -9.04 0.08
C LYS A 126 -11.02 -7.78 0.61
N PRO A 127 -11.22 -6.58 0.04
CA PRO A 127 -10.54 -5.37 0.47
C PRO A 127 -11.13 -4.82 1.79
N TYR A 128 -11.00 -5.60 2.87
CA TYR A 128 -11.41 -5.21 4.22
C TYR A 128 -10.41 -5.74 5.26
N ARG A 129 -10.34 -5.07 6.44
CA ARG A 129 -9.30 -5.31 7.45
C ARG A 129 -9.56 -6.56 8.28
N ASP A 130 -10.80 -6.78 8.68
CA ASP A 130 -11.18 -7.88 9.58
C ASP A 130 -11.29 -9.21 8.83
N GLY A 131 -10.16 -9.93 8.75
CA GLY A 131 -10.05 -11.21 8.05
C GLY A 131 -10.02 -11.15 6.52
N GLY A 132 -9.86 -9.96 5.94
CA GLY A 132 -9.79 -9.75 4.50
C GLY A 132 -8.38 -9.83 3.91
N ASN A 133 -8.15 -9.12 2.81
CA ASN A 133 -6.89 -9.07 2.10
C ASN A 133 -5.92 -8.09 2.77
N ILE A 134 -5.01 -8.63 3.58
CA ILE A 134 -4.04 -7.85 4.35
C ILE A 134 -3.15 -6.98 3.46
N LEU A 135 -2.78 -7.42 2.25
CA LEU A 135 -1.89 -6.67 1.37
C LEU A 135 -2.58 -5.42 0.80
N LEU A 136 -3.84 -5.55 0.35
CA LEU A 136 -4.62 -4.41 -0.13
C LEU A 136 -4.86 -3.38 0.98
N CYS A 137 -5.19 -3.85 2.18
CA CYS A 137 -5.38 -2.99 3.33
C CYS A 137 -4.07 -2.30 3.74
N ALA A 138 -2.95 -3.05 3.77
CA ALA A 138 -1.64 -2.50 4.11
C ALA A 138 -1.18 -1.42 3.13
N ILE A 139 -1.34 -1.61 1.80
CA ILE A 139 -1.04 -0.59 0.79
C ILE A 139 -1.82 0.70 1.09
N HIS A 140 -3.11 0.59 1.39
CA HIS A 140 -3.92 1.77 1.70
C HIS A 140 -3.49 2.44 3.01
N ASP A 141 -3.34 1.68 4.08
CA ASP A 141 -3.05 2.22 5.41
C ASP A 141 -1.66 2.87 5.47
N LEU A 142 -0.69 2.25 4.79
CA LEU A 142 0.67 2.80 4.71
C LEU A 142 0.74 4.03 3.79
N ASP A 143 0.00 4.08 2.66
CA ASP A 143 -0.10 5.28 1.82
C ASP A 143 -0.73 6.46 2.59
N VAL A 144 -1.77 6.19 3.40
CA VAL A 144 -2.37 7.21 4.27
C VAL A 144 -1.39 7.66 5.35
N MET A 145 -0.65 6.73 5.95
CA MET A 145 0.35 7.05 6.96
C MET A 145 1.47 7.91 6.38
N ASP A 146 1.99 7.56 5.21
CA ASP A 146 3.08 8.29 4.54
C ASP A 146 2.71 9.75 4.20
N LYS A 147 1.45 10.02 3.85
CA LYS A 147 0.96 11.38 3.61
C LYS A 147 1.00 12.29 4.84
N HIS A 148 1.00 11.73 6.03
CA HIS A 148 0.94 12.47 7.28
C HIS A 148 2.18 12.31 8.16
N LYS A 149 2.95 11.25 7.97
CA LYS A 149 4.15 10.92 8.75
C LYS A 149 5.12 10.16 7.87
N LEU A 150 6.42 10.46 7.99
CA LEU A 150 7.44 9.67 7.32
C LEU A 150 7.32 8.19 7.79
N LEU A 151 7.31 7.26 6.84
CA LEU A 151 7.38 5.81 7.13
C LEU A 151 8.77 5.48 7.66
N VAL A 152 8.94 5.60 8.96
CA VAL A 152 10.18 5.22 9.63
C VAL A 152 10.00 3.80 10.15
N PRO A 153 10.74 2.83 9.62
CA PRO A 153 10.71 1.45 10.09
C PRO A 153 11.31 1.31 11.50
#